data_1acaa7e26a10e72aa8fc144353765e64
#
_entry.id   1acaa7e26a10e72aa8fc144353765e64
#
_cell.length_a   1.000
_cell.length_b   1.000
_cell.length_c   1.000
_cell.angle_alpha   90.00
_cell.angle_beta   90.00
_cell.angle_gamma   90.00
#
_symmetry.space_group_name_H-M   'P 1'
#
loop_
_entity.id
_entity.type
_entity.pdbx_description
1 polymer ?
#
loop_
_entity_poly.entity_id
_entity_poly.type
_entity_poly.pdbx_seq_one_letter_code
_entity_poly.pdbx_strand_id
1 'polypeptide(L)'
;GYVILAQPATSAKFERKPIYWMLSEVAKRLGPDVYQTFTEGRSQHEWIKYLHAKTKERNPEMPDYEEMKTTGIFKKKCPEEHYVAFRAFREDPQANPLKTPSGKIEIYSERLATIADTWELKKDEIIHPLPAYTPGFDGWDDPLRKTYPLQLTGFHYKARTHSSYGNIDVLQQACPQEVWINPIDAQARGIRHGDTVRV
;
A
#
# COMPACT_ATOMS: atom_id res chain seq x y z
N GLY A 1 -7.65 -11.70 12.82
CA GLY A 1 -6.45 -10.90 12.72
C GLY A 1 -5.26 -11.52 13.46
N TYR A 2 -4.06 -11.00 13.23
CA TYR A 2 -2.85 -11.43 13.92
C TYR A 2 -1.90 -10.24 14.13
N VAL A 3 -1.02 -10.37 15.13
CA VAL A 3 0.08 -9.45 15.40
C VAL A 3 1.37 -10.26 15.42
N ILE A 4 2.39 -9.79 14.71
CA ILE A 4 3.72 -10.40 14.67
C ILE A 4 4.72 -9.45 15.30
N LEU A 5 5.53 -9.97 16.22
CA LEU A 5 6.70 -9.27 16.71
C LEU A 5 7.90 -9.67 15.86
N ALA A 6 8.25 -8.83 14.89
CA ALA A 6 9.42 -9.04 14.06
C ALA A 6 10.70 -8.82 14.90
N GLN A 7 11.58 -9.79 14.90
CA GLN A 7 12.88 -9.74 15.57
C GLN A 7 14.01 -9.84 14.54
N PRO A 8 15.19 -9.28 14.82
CA PRO A 8 16.35 -9.44 13.94
C PRO A 8 16.71 -10.91 13.77
N ALA A 9 16.69 -11.42 12.52
CA ALA A 9 17.13 -12.78 12.21
C ALA A 9 18.66 -12.90 12.15
N THR A 10 19.36 -11.78 11.89
CA THR A 10 20.82 -11.72 11.78
C THR A 10 21.33 -10.43 12.42
N SER A 11 22.61 -10.42 12.80
CA SER A 11 23.27 -9.18 13.19
C SER A 11 23.35 -8.18 12.03
N ALA A 12 23.35 -6.90 12.35
CA ALA A 12 23.55 -5.86 11.35
C ALA A 12 24.95 -6.00 10.74
N LYS A 13 25.03 -6.03 9.41
CA LYS A 13 26.29 -5.99 8.66
C LYS A 13 26.54 -4.58 8.17
N PHE A 14 27.83 -4.20 8.06
CA PHE A 14 28.24 -2.86 7.62
C PHE A 14 27.70 -1.75 8.53
N GLU A 15 27.61 -0.54 8.05
CA GLU A 15 27.16 0.65 8.79
C GLU A 15 25.64 0.85 8.75
N ARG A 16 24.88 -0.23 8.56
CA ARG A 16 23.41 -0.14 8.54
C ARG A 16 22.84 0.37 9.87
N LYS A 17 21.92 1.30 9.77
CA LYS A 17 21.17 1.80 10.91
C LYS A 17 19.67 1.74 10.62
N PRO A 18 18.82 1.57 11.65
CA PRO A 18 17.37 1.69 11.48
C PRO A 18 16.98 3.09 10.99
N ILE A 19 15.92 3.18 10.20
CA ILE A 19 15.40 4.47 9.71
C ILE A 19 15.08 5.41 10.87
N TYR A 20 14.48 4.90 11.95
CA TYR A 20 14.19 5.70 13.14
C TYR A 20 15.45 6.35 13.73
N TRP A 21 16.56 5.61 13.81
CA TRP A 21 17.82 6.17 14.26
C TRP A 21 18.32 7.27 13.33
N MET A 22 18.27 7.06 12.01
CA MET A 22 18.71 8.05 11.03
C MET A 22 17.89 9.34 11.12
N LEU A 23 16.56 9.21 11.21
CA LEU A 23 15.68 10.37 11.34
C LEU A 23 15.86 11.08 12.71
N SER A 24 16.11 10.33 13.78
CA SER A 24 16.42 10.91 15.10
C SER A 24 17.71 11.72 15.07
N GLU A 25 18.73 11.25 14.34
CA GLU A 25 19.99 12.00 14.18
C GLU A 25 19.81 13.27 13.32
N VAL A 26 18.92 13.25 12.34
CA VAL A 26 18.52 14.44 11.58
C VAL A 26 17.78 15.42 12.50
N ALA A 27 16.79 14.93 13.27
CA ALA A 27 16.01 15.75 14.19
C ALA A 27 16.90 16.45 15.24
N LYS A 28 17.93 15.77 15.78
CA LYS A 28 18.91 16.39 16.69
C LYS A 28 19.64 17.58 16.06
N ARG A 29 20.00 17.48 14.77
CA ARG A 29 20.70 18.55 14.04
C ARG A 29 19.79 19.73 13.70
N LEU A 30 18.49 19.49 13.60
CA LEU A 30 17.49 20.54 13.39
C LEU A 30 17.17 21.31 14.68
N GLY A 31 17.40 20.71 15.85
CA GLY A 31 17.24 21.36 17.13
C GLY A 31 16.68 20.44 18.22
N PRO A 32 16.89 20.77 19.50
CA PRO A 32 16.45 19.96 20.63
C PRO A 32 14.91 19.80 20.66
N ASP A 33 14.17 20.84 20.34
CA ASP A 33 12.70 20.80 20.33
C ASP A 33 12.18 19.89 19.23
N VAL A 34 12.81 19.91 18.06
CA VAL A 34 12.47 19.00 16.94
C VAL A 34 12.75 17.56 17.34
N TYR A 35 13.90 17.30 17.95
CA TYR A 35 14.24 15.96 18.46
C TYR A 35 13.25 15.48 19.51
N GLN A 36 12.93 16.31 20.49
CA GLN A 36 11.98 15.96 21.55
C GLN A 36 10.58 15.69 20.98
N THR A 37 10.11 16.54 20.07
CA THR A 37 8.79 16.35 19.42
C THR A 37 8.75 15.08 18.56
N PHE A 38 9.83 14.78 17.84
CA PHE A 38 9.89 13.59 16.98
C PHE A 38 9.98 12.29 17.79
N THR A 39 10.78 12.26 18.85
CA THR A 39 11.04 11.04 19.62
C THR A 39 10.17 10.89 20.85
N GLU A 40 9.60 11.96 21.37
CA GLU A 40 8.97 12.04 22.70
C GLU A 40 9.88 11.46 23.79
N GLY A 41 11.21 11.56 23.62
CA GLY A 41 12.21 10.99 24.51
C GLY A 41 12.33 9.45 24.42
N ARG A 42 11.65 8.78 23.49
CA ARG A 42 11.65 7.32 23.36
C ARG A 42 12.67 6.83 22.34
N SER A 43 13.34 5.77 22.69
CA SER A 43 14.08 4.92 21.74
C SER A 43 13.12 4.13 20.84
N GLN A 44 13.63 3.56 19.76
CA GLN A 44 12.84 2.68 18.89
C GLN A 44 12.22 1.50 19.66
N HIS A 45 12.98 0.93 20.60
CA HIS A 45 12.49 -0.18 21.43
C HIS A 45 11.35 0.24 22.36
N GLU A 46 11.47 1.40 22.97
CA GLU A 46 10.41 1.95 23.83
C GLU A 46 9.15 2.31 23.02
N TRP A 47 9.32 2.79 21.79
CA TRP A 47 8.19 2.96 20.88
C TRP A 47 7.48 1.65 20.58
N ILE A 48 8.22 0.57 20.28
CA ILE A 48 7.64 -0.75 20.02
C ILE A 48 6.85 -1.24 21.25
N LYS A 49 7.41 -1.12 22.45
CA LYS A 49 6.71 -1.46 23.69
C LYS A 49 5.44 -0.64 23.90
N TYR A 50 5.53 0.66 23.69
CA TYR A 50 4.38 1.57 23.80
C TYR A 50 3.27 1.20 22.83
N LEU A 51 3.59 0.99 21.55
CA LEU A 51 2.62 0.61 20.52
C LEU A 51 2.03 -0.80 20.78
N HIS A 52 2.84 -1.72 21.29
CA HIS A 52 2.36 -3.02 21.72
C HIS A 52 1.33 -2.88 22.85
N ALA A 53 1.61 -2.09 23.88
CA ALA A 53 0.67 -1.84 24.98
C ALA A 53 -0.65 -1.23 24.46
N LYS A 54 -0.56 -0.23 23.57
CA LYS A 54 -1.76 0.36 22.91
C LYS A 54 -2.55 -0.63 22.07
N THR A 55 -1.90 -1.59 21.45
CA THR A 55 -2.55 -2.65 20.69
C THR A 55 -3.24 -3.65 21.63
N LYS A 56 -2.61 -3.97 22.74
CA LYS A 56 -3.16 -4.86 23.78
C LYS A 56 -4.39 -4.25 24.46
N GLU A 57 -4.44 -2.94 24.69
CA GLU A 57 -5.64 -2.26 25.22
C GLU A 57 -6.90 -2.57 24.38
N ARG A 58 -6.74 -2.73 23.05
CA ARG A 58 -7.82 -3.07 22.11
C ARG A 58 -8.01 -4.57 21.92
N ASN A 59 -7.05 -5.37 22.34
CA ASN A 59 -7.04 -6.83 22.24
C ASN A 59 -6.52 -7.42 23.55
N PRO A 60 -7.33 -7.43 24.63
CA PRO A 60 -6.88 -7.83 25.98
C PRO A 60 -6.33 -9.25 26.05
N GLU A 61 -6.76 -10.13 25.13
CA GLU A 61 -6.27 -11.50 24.99
C GLU A 61 -4.84 -11.60 24.40
N MET A 62 -4.29 -10.50 23.91
CA MET A 62 -2.93 -10.48 23.37
C MET A 62 -1.90 -10.65 24.50
N PRO A 63 -0.86 -11.49 24.33
CA PRO A 63 0.21 -11.66 25.31
C PRO A 63 0.94 -10.38 25.62
N ASP A 64 1.62 -10.32 26.76
CA ASP A 64 2.52 -9.22 27.08
C ASP A 64 3.73 -9.17 26.15
N TYR A 65 4.39 -8.02 26.08
CA TYR A 65 5.52 -7.81 25.18
C TYR A 65 6.64 -8.84 25.36
N GLU A 66 6.97 -9.18 26.59
CA GLU A 66 8.03 -10.16 26.87
C GLU A 66 7.62 -11.59 26.46
N GLU A 67 6.36 -11.96 26.62
CA GLU A 67 5.82 -13.22 26.12
C GLU A 67 5.79 -13.24 24.58
N MET A 68 5.43 -12.12 23.94
CA MET A 68 5.48 -11.99 22.49
C MET A 68 6.89 -12.18 21.89
N LYS A 69 7.96 -11.89 22.63
CA LYS A 69 9.32 -12.19 22.19
C LYS A 69 9.58 -13.69 22.04
N THR A 70 8.92 -14.50 22.85
CA THR A 70 9.05 -15.95 22.82
C THR A 70 8.12 -16.58 21.78
N THR A 71 6.86 -16.16 21.77
CA THR A 71 5.84 -16.71 20.85
C THR A 71 5.95 -16.18 19.43
N GLY A 72 6.47 -14.95 19.24
CA GLY A 72 6.65 -14.28 17.96
C GLY A 72 5.35 -13.84 17.28
N ILE A 73 4.23 -14.49 17.58
CA ILE A 73 2.95 -14.24 16.91
C ILE A 73 1.77 -14.42 17.87
N PHE A 74 0.85 -13.47 17.82
CA PHE A 74 -0.50 -13.60 18.41
C PHE A 74 -1.51 -13.70 17.28
N LYS A 75 -2.42 -14.67 17.36
CA LYS A 75 -3.54 -14.86 16.44
C LYS A 75 -4.84 -14.68 17.21
N LYS A 76 -5.62 -13.69 16.83
CA LYS A 76 -6.96 -13.49 17.38
C LYS A 76 -7.87 -14.62 16.90
N LYS A 77 -8.58 -15.26 17.83
CA LYS A 77 -9.61 -16.25 17.46
C LYS A 77 -10.65 -15.59 16.56
N CYS A 78 -10.96 -16.24 15.46
CA CYS A 78 -12.10 -15.86 14.66
C CYS A 78 -13.37 -16.27 15.36
N PRO A 79 -14.46 -15.48 15.30
CA PRO A 79 -15.78 -15.93 15.72
C PRO A 79 -16.15 -17.22 14.97
N GLU A 80 -16.97 -18.07 15.60
CA GLU A 80 -17.48 -19.29 14.94
C GLU A 80 -18.32 -18.95 13.69
N GLU A 81 -19.02 -17.84 13.75
CA GLU A 81 -19.74 -17.30 12.60
C GLU A 81 -18.80 -16.61 11.60
N HIS A 82 -19.02 -16.87 10.33
CA HIS A 82 -18.33 -16.15 9.26
C HIS A 82 -18.68 -14.67 9.31
N TYR A 83 -17.63 -13.82 9.29
CA TYR A 83 -17.80 -12.39 9.17
C TYR A 83 -18.37 -12.04 7.79
N VAL A 84 -19.52 -11.38 7.79
CA VAL A 84 -20.14 -10.81 6.59
C VAL A 84 -20.05 -9.28 6.71
N ALA A 85 -19.34 -8.67 5.78
CA ALA A 85 -19.21 -7.22 5.75
C ALA A 85 -20.60 -6.54 5.63
N PHE A 86 -20.78 -5.47 6.39
CA PHE A 86 -22.01 -4.69 6.40
C PHE A 86 -23.28 -5.48 6.76
N ARG A 87 -23.20 -6.64 7.44
CA ARG A 87 -24.37 -7.45 7.80
C ARG A 87 -25.42 -6.59 8.54
N ALA A 88 -25.03 -5.94 9.64
CA ALA A 88 -25.93 -5.14 10.44
C ALA A 88 -26.62 -4.00 9.63
N PHE A 89 -25.85 -3.32 8.79
CA PHE A 89 -26.40 -2.29 7.87
C PHE A 89 -27.38 -2.89 6.86
N ARG A 90 -27.09 -4.09 6.33
CA ARG A 90 -27.97 -4.75 5.35
C ARG A 90 -29.28 -5.25 5.96
N GLU A 91 -29.22 -5.70 7.21
CA GLU A 91 -30.40 -6.20 7.94
C GLU A 91 -31.27 -5.06 8.46
N ASP A 92 -30.66 -4.00 9.01
CA ASP A 92 -31.36 -2.81 9.47
C ASP A 92 -30.51 -1.54 9.23
N PRO A 93 -30.64 -0.90 8.07
CA PRO A 93 -29.88 0.31 7.74
C PRO A 93 -30.17 1.51 8.62
N GLN A 94 -31.36 1.56 9.25
CA GLN A 94 -31.73 2.68 10.11
C GLN A 94 -31.09 2.55 11.49
N ALA A 95 -31.10 1.37 12.07
CA ALA A 95 -30.45 1.11 13.35
C ALA A 95 -28.91 1.05 13.24
N ASN A 96 -28.37 0.69 12.07
CA ASN A 96 -26.94 0.51 11.83
C ASN A 96 -26.47 1.32 10.60
N PRO A 97 -26.56 2.65 10.61
CA PRO A 97 -26.17 3.47 9.46
C PRO A 97 -24.67 3.34 9.16
N LEU A 98 -24.29 3.53 7.91
CA LEU A 98 -22.89 3.63 7.53
C LEU A 98 -22.26 4.91 8.08
N LYS A 99 -20.93 4.90 8.21
CA LYS A 99 -20.16 6.09 8.63
C LYS A 99 -19.91 7.04 7.45
N THR A 100 -20.97 7.33 6.70
CA THR A 100 -21.01 8.28 5.60
C THR A 100 -21.89 9.46 6.01
N PRO A 101 -21.78 10.65 5.42
CA PRO A 101 -22.64 11.79 5.72
C PRO A 101 -24.14 11.46 5.65
N SER A 102 -24.57 10.65 4.69
CA SER A 102 -25.95 10.22 4.54
C SER A 102 -26.35 9.01 5.38
N GLY A 103 -25.40 8.33 6.02
CA GLY A 103 -25.61 7.04 6.68
C GLY A 103 -25.86 5.88 5.71
N LYS A 104 -25.76 6.11 4.41
CA LYS A 104 -26.04 5.17 3.31
C LYS A 104 -24.81 4.99 2.42
N ILE A 105 -24.93 4.10 1.43
CA ILE A 105 -23.95 4.02 0.33
C ILE A 105 -24.12 5.27 -0.53
N GLU A 106 -23.04 6.03 -0.68
CA GLU A 106 -23.01 7.26 -1.47
C GLU A 106 -22.37 7.00 -2.83
N ILE A 107 -23.17 7.06 -3.89
CA ILE A 107 -22.70 6.99 -5.27
C ILE A 107 -22.25 8.39 -5.72
N TYR A 108 -23.00 9.43 -5.35
CA TYR A 108 -22.59 10.81 -5.52
C TYR A 108 -21.72 11.24 -4.33
N SER A 109 -20.56 11.80 -4.59
CA SER A 109 -19.63 12.29 -3.57
C SER A 109 -19.68 13.81 -3.48
N GLU A 110 -20.36 14.34 -2.46
CA GLU A 110 -20.37 15.78 -2.19
C GLU A 110 -18.96 16.33 -1.93
N ARG A 111 -18.07 15.51 -1.34
CA ARG A 111 -16.68 15.89 -1.14
C ARG A 111 -15.95 16.10 -2.46
N LEU A 112 -16.13 15.23 -3.44
CA LEU A 112 -15.53 15.40 -4.77
C LEU A 112 -16.16 16.59 -5.51
N ALA A 113 -17.45 16.81 -5.38
CA ALA A 113 -18.11 17.99 -5.93
C ALA A 113 -17.51 19.29 -5.35
N THR A 114 -17.38 19.36 -4.02
CA THR A 114 -16.73 20.51 -3.36
C THR A 114 -15.28 20.70 -3.83
N ILE A 115 -14.51 19.62 -3.99
CA ILE A 115 -13.14 19.72 -4.52
C ILE A 115 -13.14 20.26 -5.95
N ALA A 116 -14.04 19.75 -6.81
CA ALA A 116 -14.17 20.23 -8.19
C ALA A 116 -14.48 21.72 -8.27
N ASP A 117 -15.30 22.22 -7.33
CA ASP A 117 -15.72 23.64 -7.29
C ASP A 117 -14.68 24.58 -6.64
N THR A 118 -13.83 24.04 -5.75
CA THR A 118 -12.95 24.87 -4.91
C THR A 118 -11.48 24.79 -5.27
N TRP A 119 -11.05 23.73 -5.96
CA TRP A 119 -9.67 23.59 -6.38
C TRP A 119 -9.43 24.25 -7.73
N GLU A 120 -8.26 24.84 -7.89
CA GLU A 120 -7.79 25.33 -9.18
C GLU A 120 -7.33 24.15 -10.05
N LEU A 121 -8.23 23.70 -10.93
CA LEU A 121 -7.96 22.60 -11.85
C LEU A 121 -7.34 23.13 -13.15
N LYS A 122 -6.44 22.36 -13.74
CA LYS A 122 -5.96 22.65 -15.10
C LYS A 122 -7.06 22.41 -16.11
N LYS A 123 -6.89 22.97 -17.33
CA LYS A 123 -7.92 22.97 -18.38
C LYS A 123 -8.47 21.58 -18.74
N ASP A 124 -7.64 20.55 -18.59
CA ASP A 124 -7.92 19.15 -18.95
C ASP A 124 -8.13 18.24 -17.72
N GLU A 125 -8.05 18.80 -16.51
CA GLU A 125 -8.33 18.07 -15.29
C GLU A 125 -9.81 18.13 -14.95
N ILE A 126 -10.42 16.97 -14.74
CA ILE A 126 -11.84 16.82 -14.42
C ILE A 126 -11.99 15.98 -13.15
N ILE A 127 -12.76 16.47 -12.20
CA ILE A 127 -13.15 15.71 -11.00
C ILE A 127 -14.64 15.47 -11.07
N HIS A 128 -15.02 14.20 -11.24
CA HIS A 128 -16.44 13.82 -11.26
C HIS A 128 -16.92 13.43 -9.86
N PRO A 129 -18.03 13.99 -9.38
CA PRO A 129 -18.65 13.56 -8.12
C PRO A 129 -19.32 12.19 -8.21
N LEU A 130 -19.61 11.72 -9.41
CA LEU A 130 -20.10 10.37 -9.73
C LEU A 130 -18.99 9.54 -10.32
N PRO A 131 -18.97 8.21 -10.09
CA PRO A 131 -18.10 7.31 -10.83
C PRO A 131 -18.37 7.43 -12.33
N ALA A 132 -17.41 7.96 -13.06
CA ALA A 132 -17.47 8.12 -14.51
C ALA A 132 -16.13 7.72 -15.12
N TYR A 133 -16.18 7.21 -16.36
CA TYR A 133 -14.96 7.02 -17.13
C TYR A 133 -14.35 8.38 -17.47
N THR A 134 -13.12 8.58 -17.10
CA THR A 134 -12.32 9.76 -17.47
C THR A 134 -11.20 9.31 -18.38
N PRO A 135 -11.16 9.77 -19.65
CA PRO A 135 -10.04 9.44 -20.55
C PRO A 135 -8.74 9.95 -19.91
N GLY A 136 -7.76 9.04 -19.75
CA GLY A 136 -6.40 9.43 -19.41
C GLY A 136 -5.59 9.62 -20.68
N PHE A 137 -4.39 10.19 -20.54
CA PHE A 137 -3.39 10.02 -21.59
C PHE A 137 -3.07 8.53 -21.73
N ASP A 138 -2.74 8.05 -22.91
CA ASP A 138 -2.64 6.64 -23.30
C ASP A 138 -3.98 5.85 -23.22
N GLY A 139 -5.10 6.57 -23.19
CA GLY A 139 -6.42 5.97 -23.22
C GLY A 139 -6.81 5.41 -24.58
N TRP A 140 -7.98 4.73 -24.61
CA TRP A 140 -8.52 4.14 -25.83
C TRP A 140 -8.74 5.14 -26.97
N ASP A 141 -9.10 6.36 -26.63
CA ASP A 141 -9.45 7.47 -27.53
C ASP A 141 -8.29 8.45 -27.77
N ASP A 142 -7.08 8.17 -27.24
CA ASP A 142 -5.90 8.97 -27.44
C ASP A 142 -5.52 9.00 -28.95
N PRO A 143 -5.33 10.18 -29.56
CA PRO A 143 -4.88 10.30 -30.93
C PRO A 143 -3.55 9.61 -31.24
N LEU A 144 -2.66 9.51 -30.26
CA LEU A 144 -1.37 8.82 -30.36
C LEU A 144 -1.49 7.32 -30.60
N ARG A 145 -2.64 6.72 -30.34
CA ARG A 145 -2.92 5.32 -30.63
C ARG A 145 -2.69 4.95 -32.11
N LYS A 146 -2.82 5.90 -33.03
CA LYS A 146 -2.52 5.67 -34.45
C LYS A 146 -1.05 5.38 -34.69
N THR A 147 -0.16 6.00 -33.88
CA THR A 147 1.29 5.84 -33.96
C THR A 147 1.77 4.74 -33.02
N TYR A 148 1.19 4.65 -31.83
CA TYR A 148 1.52 3.70 -30.77
C TYR A 148 0.28 2.84 -30.43
N PRO A 149 0.00 1.79 -31.22
CA PRO A 149 -1.25 1.04 -31.12
C PRO A 149 -1.32 0.08 -29.93
N LEU A 150 -0.21 -0.18 -29.24
CA LEU A 150 -0.16 -1.02 -28.07
C LEU A 150 -0.11 -0.16 -26.81
N GLN A 151 -0.94 -0.52 -25.83
CA GLN A 151 -0.94 0.12 -24.54
C GLN A 151 0.02 -0.61 -23.59
N LEU A 152 0.99 0.10 -23.05
CA LEU A 152 1.93 -0.43 -22.06
C LEU A 152 1.36 -0.30 -20.66
N THR A 153 1.27 -1.42 -19.95
CA THR A 153 0.86 -1.44 -18.53
C THR A 153 1.95 -2.07 -17.68
N GLY A 154 2.40 -1.34 -16.67
CA GLY A 154 3.30 -1.87 -15.66
C GLY A 154 2.56 -2.70 -14.62
N PHE A 155 3.13 -3.81 -14.20
CA PHE A 155 2.65 -4.61 -13.08
C PHE A 155 3.76 -4.87 -12.06
N HIS A 156 3.37 -5.23 -10.84
CA HIS A 156 4.35 -5.54 -9.81
C HIS A 156 5.05 -6.87 -10.12
N TYR A 157 6.36 -6.78 -10.32
CA TYR A 157 7.18 -7.95 -10.59
C TYR A 157 7.31 -8.83 -9.35
N LYS A 158 7.09 -10.14 -9.51
CA LYS A 158 6.95 -11.11 -8.42
C LYS A 158 8.22 -11.28 -7.55
N ALA A 159 9.40 -11.19 -8.17
CA ALA A 159 10.66 -11.53 -7.52
C ALA A 159 11.36 -10.34 -6.84
N ARG A 160 10.75 -9.15 -6.83
CA ARG A 160 11.31 -7.98 -6.14
C ARG A 160 10.22 -7.05 -5.62
N THR A 161 10.60 -6.24 -4.64
CA THR A 161 9.76 -5.14 -4.14
C THR A 161 10.41 -3.83 -4.56
N HIS A 162 9.80 -3.12 -5.51
CA HIS A 162 10.45 -2.01 -6.22
C HIS A 162 11.80 -2.48 -6.81
N SER A 163 12.94 -1.93 -6.36
CA SER A 163 14.29 -2.35 -6.75
C SER A 163 14.92 -3.35 -5.77
N SER A 164 14.33 -3.57 -4.60
CA SER A 164 14.87 -4.52 -3.60
C SER A 164 14.81 -5.94 -4.14
N TYR A 165 15.87 -6.68 -3.91
CA TYR A 165 16.12 -8.06 -4.39
C TYR A 165 16.42 -8.17 -5.90
N GLY A 166 16.46 -7.07 -6.64
CA GLY A 166 16.77 -7.08 -8.07
C GLY A 166 18.19 -7.55 -8.43
N ASN A 167 19.08 -7.63 -7.45
CA ASN A 167 20.47 -8.10 -7.60
C ASN A 167 20.68 -9.56 -7.12
N ILE A 168 19.62 -10.32 -6.88
CA ILE A 168 19.70 -11.70 -6.40
C ILE A 168 19.56 -12.66 -7.58
N ASP A 169 20.63 -13.27 -7.99
CA ASP A 169 20.71 -14.11 -9.21
C ASP A 169 19.69 -15.25 -9.22
N VAL A 170 19.51 -15.95 -8.10
CA VAL A 170 18.54 -17.04 -8.00
C VAL A 170 17.10 -16.57 -8.24
N LEU A 171 16.76 -15.34 -7.82
CA LEU A 171 15.44 -14.78 -8.08
C LEU A 171 15.28 -14.34 -9.53
N GLN A 172 16.33 -13.79 -10.14
CA GLN A 172 16.35 -13.44 -11.56
C GLN A 172 16.19 -14.68 -12.45
N GLN A 173 16.87 -15.77 -12.09
CA GLN A 173 16.75 -17.05 -12.82
C GLN A 173 15.36 -17.69 -12.67
N ALA A 174 14.80 -17.66 -11.45
CA ALA A 174 13.49 -18.23 -11.17
C ALA A 174 12.33 -17.43 -11.79
N CYS A 175 12.51 -16.12 -11.89
CA CYS A 175 11.48 -15.19 -12.41
C CYS A 175 12.16 -14.13 -13.27
N PRO A 176 12.46 -14.41 -14.56
CA PRO A 176 13.01 -13.41 -15.46
C PRO A 176 12.02 -12.27 -15.68
N GLN A 177 12.54 -11.06 -15.80
CA GLN A 177 11.70 -9.89 -16.09
C GLN A 177 11.54 -9.74 -17.60
N GLU A 178 10.35 -10.00 -18.09
CA GLU A 178 10.01 -10.06 -19.50
C GLU A 178 8.91 -9.05 -19.86
N VAL A 179 8.81 -8.73 -21.14
CA VAL A 179 7.66 -8.04 -21.71
C VAL A 179 6.65 -9.09 -22.16
N TRP A 180 5.44 -9.01 -21.66
CA TRP A 180 4.34 -9.90 -22.07
C TRP A 180 3.49 -9.19 -23.14
N ILE A 181 3.31 -9.85 -24.26
CA ILE A 181 2.55 -9.33 -25.39
C ILE A 181 1.53 -10.37 -25.84
N ASN A 182 0.37 -9.92 -26.31
CA ASN A 182 -0.61 -10.80 -26.90
C ASN A 182 -0.02 -11.52 -28.13
N PRO A 183 -0.20 -12.85 -28.31
CA PRO A 183 0.37 -13.59 -29.41
C PRO A 183 -0.02 -13.07 -30.81
N ILE A 184 -1.25 -12.58 -30.98
CA ILE A 184 -1.71 -12.00 -32.23
C ILE A 184 -0.96 -10.70 -32.55
N ASP A 185 -0.78 -9.86 -31.55
CA ASP A 185 -0.05 -8.61 -31.68
C ASP A 185 1.45 -8.84 -31.92
N ALA A 186 2.03 -9.86 -31.30
CA ALA A 186 3.40 -10.29 -31.54
C ALA A 186 3.59 -10.78 -32.98
N GLN A 187 2.72 -11.68 -33.43
CA GLN A 187 2.75 -12.23 -34.81
C GLN A 187 2.63 -11.12 -35.87
N ALA A 188 1.71 -10.19 -35.70
CA ALA A 188 1.54 -9.05 -36.59
C ALA A 188 2.77 -8.14 -36.72
N ARG A 189 3.69 -8.23 -35.74
CA ARG A 189 4.96 -7.46 -35.69
C ARG A 189 6.19 -8.32 -35.96
N GLY A 190 6.00 -9.60 -36.30
CA GLY A 190 7.10 -10.54 -36.55
C GLY A 190 7.90 -10.90 -35.29
N ILE A 191 7.35 -10.68 -34.10
CA ILE A 191 7.99 -10.98 -32.82
C ILE A 191 7.73 -12.43 -32.43
N ARG A 192 8.79 -13.13 -32.04
CA ARG A 192 8.76 -14.51 -31.56
C ARG A 192 9.07 -14.56 -30.07
N HIS A 193 8.67 -15.65 -29.42
CA HIS A 193 9.03 -15.89 -28.01
C HIS A 193 10.55 -15.90 -27.84
N GLY A 194 11.04 -15.14 -26.87
CA GLY A 194 12.46 -14.98 -26.57
C GLY A 194 13.18 -13.88 -27.35
N ASP A 195 12.51 -13.21 -28.28
CA ASP A 195 13.11 -12.07 -28.99
C ASP A 195 13.33 -10.88 -28.05
N THR A 196 14.41 -10.14 -28.28
CA THR A 196 14.62 -8.85 -27.63
C THR A 196 13.83 -7.79 -28.36
N VAL A 197 13.00 -7.05 -27.65
CA VAL A 197 12.16 -5.99 -28.19
C VAL A 197 12.53 -4.62 -27.62
N ARG A 198 12.23 -3.59 -28.37
CA ARG A 198 12.33 -2.21 -27.93
C ARG A 198 10.93 -1.69 -27.59
N VAL A 199 10.79 -1.16 -26.38
CA VAL A 199 9.56 -0.52 -25.87
C VAL A 199 9.72 0.98 -25.90
#